data_1e643e0129b48779bb961b3e13bb4e62
#
_entry.id   1e643e0129b48779bb961b3e13bb4e62
#
_cell.length_a   1.000
_cell.length_b   1.000
_cell.length_c   1.000
_cell.angle_alpha   90.00
_cell.angle_beta   90.00
_cell.angle_gamma   90.00
#
_symmetry.space_group_name_H-M   'P 1'
#
loop_
_entity.id
_entity.type
_entity.pdbx_description
1 polymer ?
#
loop_
_entity_poly.entity_id
_entity_poly.type
_entity_poly.pdbx_seq_one_letter_code
_entity_poly.pdbx_strand_id
1 'polypeptide(L)'
;MKRRICLIIAGIILMAILAFAFYKLSAGDSFEKTLVSSEWYVQMSEGTTAVYTFHKNGTFDCEAHIALGEQEASMTRSGTYAVDKDESGALRVLLQYPNANAPVEITCTEKEDGTVRMEIAGCEMQKNG
;
A
#
# COMPACT_ATOMS: atom_id res chain seq x y z
N MET A 1 29.65 38.35 -8.08
CA MET A 1 29.63 37.63 -6.82
C MET A 1 28.24 37.04 -6.49
N LYS A 2 27.15 37.73 -6.72
CA LYS A 2 25.80 37.22 -6.42
C LYS A 2 25.42 35.93 -7.22
N ARG A 3 25.90 35.81 -8.46
CA ARG A 3 25.61 34.60 -9.30
C ARG A 3 26.25 33.32 -8.78
N ARG A 4 27.45 33.39 -8.19
CA ARG A 4 28.16 32.22 -7.68
C ARG A 4 27.48 31.68 -6.39
N ILE A 5 27.03 32.57 -5.53
CA ILE A 5 26.32 32.20 -4.29
C ILE A 5 24.98 31.53 -4.60
N CYS A 6 24.21 32.07 -5.57
CA CYS A 6 22.95 31.47 -6.01
C CYS A 6 23.13 30.06 -6.59
N LEU A 7 24.20 29.82 -7.36
CA LEU A 7 24.49 28.51 -7.93
C LEU A 7 24.86 27.48 -6.85
N ILE A 8 25.58 27.86 -5.82
CA ILE A 8 25.96 27.00 -4.71
C ILE A 8 24.73 26.62 -3.89
N ILE A 9 23.85 27.59 -3.57
CA ILE A 9 22.62 27.36 -2.83
C ILE A 9 21.66 26.46 -3.61
N ALA A 10 21.51 26.69 -4.92
CA ALA A 10 20.68 25.86 -5.79
C ALA A 10 21.20 24.42 -5.83
N GLY A 11 22.52 24.22 -5.89
CA GLY A 11 23.15 22.90 -5.85
C GLY A 11 22.90 22.15 -4.55
N ILE A 12 22.98 22.83 -3.41
CA ILE A 12 22.71 22.24 -2.09
C ILE A 12 21.24 21.84 -1.97
N ILE A 13 20.32 22.69 -2.40
CA ILE A 13 18.89 22.39 -2.37
C ILE A 13 18.56 21.17 -3.26
N LEU A 14 19.14 21.11 -4.44
CA LEU A 14 18.96 19.99 -5.37
C LEU A 14 19.47 18.69 -4.76
N MET A 15 20.63 18.67 -4.13
CA MET A 15 21.18 17.50 -3.44
C MET A 15 20.29 17.04 -2.29
N ALA A 16 19.74 17.96 -1.51
CA ALA A 16 18.84 17.65 -0.41
C ALA A 16 17.53 17.02 -0.92
N ILE A 17 16.97 17.51 -2.03
CA ILE A 17 15.77 16.96 -2.64
C ILE A 17 16.04 15.56 -3.17
N LEU A 18 17.18 15.32 -3.83
CA LEU A 18 17.54 14.00 -4.34
C LEU A 18 17.77 13.00 -3.20
N ALA A 19 18.43 13.39 -2.12
CA ALA A 19 18.65 12.54 -0.96
C ALA A 19 17.33 12.16 -0.28
N PHE A 20 16.41 13.11 -0.16
CA PHE A 20 15.08 12.89 0.41
C PHE A 20 14.23 11.97 -0.46
N ALA A 21 14.27 12.16 -1.78
CA ALA A 21 13.57 11.28 -2.73
C ALA A 21 14.15 9.87 -2.71
N PHE A 22 15.46 9.73 -2.59
CA PHE A 22 16.12 8.43 -2.48
C PHE A 22 15.74 7.70 -1.19
N TYR A 23 15.66 8.42 -0.09
CA TYR A 23 15.23 7.86 1.20
C TYR A 23 13.77 7.36 1.14
N LYS A 24 12.87 8.12 0.54
CA LYS A 24 11.48 7.71 0.35
C LYS A 24 11.36 6.47 -0.53
N LEU A 25 12.13 6.41 -1.61
CA LEU A 25 12.11 5.28 -2.54
C LEU A 25 12.59 3.99 -1.88
N SER A 26 13.66 4.05 -1.08
CA SER A 26 14.18 2.84 -0.45
C SER A 26 13.24 2.28 0.63
N ALA A 27 12.56 3.14 1.39
CA ALA A 27 11.57 2.70 2.38
C ALA A 27 10.33 2.12 1.69
N GLY A 28 9.86 2.74 0.59
CA GLY A 28 8.76 2.27 -0.20
C GLY A 28 9.05 0.93 -0.88
N ASP A 29 10.25 0.76 -1.43
CA ASP A 29 10.68 -0.47 -2.08
C ASP A 29 10.65 -1.66 -1.13
N SER A 30 11.12 -1.50 0.11
CA SER A 30 11.12 -2.57 1.10
C SER A 30 9.71 -3.01 1.45
N PHE A 31 8.79 -2.06 1.63
CA PHE A 31 7.39 -2.35 1.91
C PHE A 31 6.71 -2.99 0.70
N GLU A 32 6.94 -2.46 -0.52
CA GLU A 32 6.38 -3.02 -1.74
C GLU A 32 6.83 -4.46 -1.98
N LYS A 33 8.08 -4.79 -1.71
CA LYS A 33 8.57 -6.17 -1.79
C LYS A 33 7.82 -7.09 -0.85
N THR A 34 7.58 -6.65 0.37
CA THR A 34 6.79 -7.41 1.33
C THR A 34 5.36 -7.55 0.86
N LEU A 35 4.77 -6.49 0.33
CA LEU A 35 3.40 -6.47 -0.15
C LEU A 35 3.17 -7.48 -1.30
N VAL A 36 4.09 -7.51 -2.28
CA VAL A 36 3.96 -8.40 -3.45
C VAL A 36 4.45 -9.83 -3.19
N SER A 37 5.17 -10.07 -2.11
CA SER A 37 5.75 -11.38 -1.81
C SER A 37 4.75 -12.37 -1.24
N SER A 38 3.57 -11.93 -0.81
CA SER A 38 2.61 -12.76 -0.10
C SER A 38 1.19 -12.39 -0.48
N GLU A 39 0.29 -13.34 -0.28
CA GLU A 39 -1.14 -13.07 -0.31
C GLU A 39 -1.57 -12.51 1.04
N TRP A 40 -2.57 -11.65 1.04
CA TRP A 40 -3.07 -10.99 2.25
C TRP A 40 -4.52 -11.40 2.48
N TYR A 41 -4.77 -12.00 3.62
CA TYR A 41 -6.07 -12.53 4.01
C TYR A 41 -6.75 -11.58 4.99
N VAL A 42 -8.03 -11.34 4.74
CA VAL A 42 -8.86 -10.47 5.59
C VAL A 42 -10.19 -11.15 5.85
N GLN A 43 -10.62 -11.20 7.11
CA GLN A 43 -11.96 -11.62 7.47
C GLN A 43 -12.78 -10.36 7.76
N MET A 44 -13.63 -9.97 6.81
CA MET A 44 -14.39 -8.72 6.89
C MET A 44 -15.61 -8.81 7.78
N SER A 45 -16.26 -9.97 7.79
CA SER A 45 -17.41 -10.24 8.65
C SER A 45 -17.55 -11.74 8.80
N GLU A 46 -18.52 -12.17 9.63
CA GLU A 46 -18.81 -13.58 9.77
C GLU A 46 -19.27 -14.15 8.42
N GLY A 47 -18.51 -15.12 7.91
CA GLY A 47 -18.79 -15.74 6.62
C GLY A 47 -18.26 -15.01 5.39
N THR A 48 -17.62 -13.85 5.55
CA THR A 48 -17.05 -13.11 4.42
C THR A 48 -15.54 -12.96 4.60
N THR A 49 -14.77 -13.53 3.66
CA THR A 49 -13.32 -13.44 3.65
C THR A 49 -12.85 -12.90 2.31
N ALA A 50 -11.70 -12.24 2.32
CA ALA A 50 -11.10 -11.72 1.09
C ALA A 50 -9.60 -12.01 1.09
N VAL A 51 -9.07 -12.34 -0.08
CA VAL A 51 -7.63 -12.54 -0.30
C VAL A 51 -7.18 -11.52 -1.33
N TYR A 52 -6.17 -10.73 -0.97
CA TYR A 52 -5.58 -9.72 -1.83
C TYR A 52 -4.22 -10.19 -2.29
N THR A 53 -3.97 -10.12 -3.60
CA THR A 53 -2.69 -10.44 -4.22
C THR A 53 -2.20 -9.20 -4.95
N PHE A 54 -1.03 -8.70 -4.58
CA PHE A 54 -0.44 -7.51 -5.18
C PHE A 54 0.67 -7.91 -6.14
N HIS A 55 0.69 -7.29 -7.32
CA HIS A 55 1.66 -7.58 -8.38
C HIS A 55 2.65 -6.43 -8.52
N LYS A 56 3.85 -6.73 -8.98
CA LYS A 56 4.92 -5.75 -9.16
C LYS A 56 4.59 -4.66 -10.18
N ASN A 57 3.66 -4.94 -11.10
CA ASN A 57 3.26 -4.00 -12.15
C ASN A 57 2.26 -2.93 -11.69
N GLY A 58 1.93 -2.89 -10.39
CA GLY A 58 0.99 -1.92 -9.85
C GLY A 58 -0.47 -2.34 -9.91
N THR A 59 -0.75 -3.61 -10.22
CA THR A 59 -2.11 -4.16 -10.20
C THR A 59 -2.31 -5.07 -9.00
N PHE A 60 -3.57 -5.28 -8.63
CA PHE A 60 -3.92 -6.22 -7.58
C PHE A 60 -5.15 -7.02 -7.97
N ASP A 61 -5.27 -8.22 -7.38
CA ASP A 61 -6.46 -9.05 -7.47
C ASP A 61 -7.03 -9.26 -6.08
N CYS A 62 -8.34 -9.21 -5.97
CA CYS A 62 -9.07 -9.49 -4.73
C CYS A 62 -10.06 -10.61 -4.99
N GLU A 63 -9.94 -11.70 -4.27
CA GLU A 63 -10.89 -12.80 -4.32
C GLU A 63 -11.68 -12.82 -3.03
N ALA A 64 -12.99 -12.58 -3.11
CA ALA A 64 -13.89 -12.56 -1.97
C ALA A 64 -14.71 -13.84 -1.94
N HIS A 65 -14.80 -14.46 -0.77
CA HIS A 65 -15.61 -15.64 -0.51
C HIS A 65 -16.69 -15.28 0.48
N ILE A 66 -17.95 -15.54 0.10
CA ILE A 66 -19.13 -15.23 0.91
C ILE A 66 -19.86 -16.54 1.19
N ALA A 67 -19.98 -16.91 2.46
CA ALA A 67 -20.77 -18.07 2.87
C ALA A 67 -22.23 -17.68 2.99
N LEU A 68 -23.10 -18.34 2.21
CA LEU A 68 -24.54 -18.13 2.21
C LEU A 68 -25.24 -19.42 2.66
N GLY A 69 -25.19 -19.70 3.98
CA GLY A 69 -25.69 -20.97 4.52
C GLY A 69 -24.87 -22.14 4.04
N GLU A 70 -25.48 -23.08 3.32
CA GLU A 70 -24.79 -24.23 2.74
C GLU A 70 -24.11 -23.93 1.40
N GLN A 71 -24.38 -22.73 0.84
CA GLN A 71 -23.81 -22.29 -0.43
C GLN A 71 -22.66 -21.32 -0.20
N GLU A 72 -21.68 -21.37 -1.09
CA GLU A 72 -20.58 -20.44 -1.08
C GLU A 72 -20.53 -19.71 -2.42
N ALA A 73 -20.45 -18.38 -2.36
CA ALA A 73 -20.24 -17.54 -3.53
C ALA A 73 -18.84 -16.98 -3.51
N SER A 74 -18.19 -16.91 -4.66
CA SER A 74 -16.90 -16.26 -4.80
C SER A 74 -16.98 -15.17 -5.86
N MET A 75 -16.21 -14.08 -5.64
CA MET A 75 -16.16 -12.97 -6.57
C MET A 75 -14.71 -12.50 -6.67
N THR A 76 -14.22 -12.34 -7.90
CA THR A 76 -12.88 -11.84 -8.14
C THR A 76 -12.96 -10.44 -8.73
N ARG A 77 -12.20 -9.50 -8.15
CA ARG A 77 -12.08 -8.15 -8.66
C ARG A 77 -10.61 -7.81 -8.81
N SER A 78 -10.31 -6.99 -9.81
CA SER A 78 -8.95 -6.53 -10.09
C SER A 78 -8.95 -5.01 -10.21
N GLY A 79 -7.80 -4.41 -9.95
CA GLY A 79 -7.64 -2.98 -10.06
C GLY A 79 -6.16 -2.61 -10.00
N THR A 80 -5.91 -1.35 -9.71
CA THR A 80 -4.56 -0.82 -9.55
C THR A 80 -4.35 -0.38 -8.10
N TYR A 81 -3.11 -0.38 -7.65
CA TYR A 81 -2.77 0.10 -6.32
C TYR A 81 -1.59 1.05 -6.37
N ALA A 82 -1.51 1.91 -5.37
CA ALA A 82 -0.37 2.79 -5.17
C ALA A 82 -0.01 2.81 -3.68
N VAL A 83 1.28 2.78 -3.39
CA VAL A 83 1.78 2.95 -2.03
C VAL A 83 2.15 4.42 -1.86
N ASP A 84 1.63 5.05 -0.82
CA ASP A 84 1.75 6.48 -0.59
C ASP A 84 1.97 6.72 0.90
N LYS A 85 2.26 7.96 1.26
CA LYS A 85 2.30 8.41 2.65
C LYS A 85 1.24 9.47 2.86
N ASP A 86 0.54 9.40 3.98
CA ASP A 86 -0.43 10.43 4.35
C ASP A 86 0.29 11.67 4.90
N GLU A 87 -0.48 12.68 5.31
CA GLU A 87 0.07 13.94 5.82
C GLU A 87 0.93 13.75 7.08
N SER A 88 0.65 12.71 7.87
CA SER A 88 1.43 12.38 9.07
C SER A 88 2.70 11.58 8.78
N GLY A 89 2.91 11.16 7.53
CA GLY A 89 4.04 10.33 7.12
C GLY A 89 3.80 8.84 7.27
N ALA A 90 2.60 8.42 7.64
CA ALA A 90 2.25 7.00 7.74
C ALA A 90 2.02 6.41 6.36
N LEU A 91 2.51 5.19 6.14
CA LEU A 91 2.31 4.46 4.89
C LEU A 91 0.84 4.10 4.73
N ARG A 92 0.37 4.15 3.49
CA ARG A 92 -0.97 3.69 3.13
C ARG A 92 -0.93 3.08 1.74
N VAL A 93 -1.83 2.14 1.48
CA VAL A 93 -2.02 1.55 0.16
C VAL A 93 -3.39 1.98 -0.34
N LEU A 94 -3.42 2.57 -1.53
CA LEU A 94 -4.66 3.02 -2.15
C LEU A 94 -5.03 2.04 -3.26
N LEU A 95 -6.22 1.45 -3.14
CA LEU A 95 -6.76 0.50 -4.12
C LEU A 95 -7.76 1.21 -5.01
N GLN A 96 -7.52 1.20 -6.31
CA GLN A 96 -8.42 1.81 -7.28
C GLN A 96 -9.10 0.72 -8.10
N TYR A 97 -10.40 0.57 -7.93
CA TYR A 97 -11.23 -0.30 -8.76
C TYR A 97 -11.66 0.44 -10.03
N PRO A 98 -11.80 -0.26 -11.16
CA PRO A 98 -12.04 0.39 -12.46
C PRO A 98 -13.27 1.29 -12.53
N ASN A 99 -14.32 0.99 -11.78
CA ASN A 99 -15.57 1.75 -11.82
C ASN A 99 -15.87 2.47 -10.51
N ALA A 100 -14.87 2.60 -9.64
CA ALA A 100 -15.06 3.25 -8.35
C ALA A 100 -14.76 4.74 -8.44
N ASN A 101 -15.56 5.56 -7.75
CA ASN A 101 -15.38 7.01 -7.71
C ASN A 101 -14.25 7.45 -6.78
N ALA A 102 -13.87 6.61 -5.83
CA ALA A 102 -12.85 6.92 -4.85
C ALA A 102 -12.02 5.66 -4.56
N PRO A 103 -10.72 5.81 -4.23
CA PRO A 103 -9.90 4.68 -3.85
C PRO A 103 -10.27 4.13 -2.48
N VAL A 104 -10.01 2.85 -2.26
CA VAL A 104 -10.11 2.22 -0.95
C VAL A 104 -8.76 2.30 -0.27
N GLU A 105 -8.73 2.79 0.96
CA GLU A 105 -7.48 2.97 1.70
C GLU A 105 -7.21 1.77 2.62
N ILE A 106 -5.99 1.24 2.50
CA ILE A 106 -5.43 0.31 3.48
C ILE A 106 -4.52 1.11 4.39
N THR A 107 -4.86 1.14 5.68
CA THR A 107 -4.07 1.84 6.69
C THR A 107 -2.90 0.96 7.11
N CYS A 108 -1.70 1.52 7.12
CA CYS A 108 -0.48 0.80 7.50
C CYS A 108 0.08 1.41 8.78
N THR A 109 0.33 0.57 9.78
CA THR A 109 0.92 0.97 11.05
C THR A 109 2.21 0.21 11.29
N GLU A 110 3.31 0.93 11.48
CA GLU A 110 4.61 0.31 11.77
C GLU A 110 4.65 -0.11 13.24
N LYS A 111 5.00 -1.37 13.47
CA LYS A 111 5.16 -1.92 14.83
C LYS A 111 6.59 -1.70 15.34
N GLU A 112 6.78 -1.87 16.64
CA GLU A 112 8.09 -1.72 17.29
C GLU A 112 9.15 -2.68 16.74
N ASP A 113 8.74 -3.85 16.27
CA ASP A 113 9.63 -4.85 15.69
C ASP A 113 10.00 -4.59 14.21
N GLY A 114 9.54 -3.48 13.65
CA GLY A 114 9.79 -3.11 12.26
C GLY A 114 8.81 -3.69 11.25
N THR A 115 7.86 -4.53 11.68
CA THR A 115 6.83 -5.04 10.79
C THR A 115 5.71 -4.02 10.61
N VAL A 116 4.97 -4.14 9.52
CA VAL A 116 3.85 -3.25 9.20
C VAL A 116 2.55 -3.99 9.36
N ARG A 117 1.65 -3.43 10.16
CA ARG A 117 0.29 -3.92 10.32
C ARG A 117 -0.59 -3.21 9.30
N MET A 118 -1.38 -3.95 8.54
CA MET A 118 -2.30 -3.42 7.55
C MET A 118 -3.74 -3.66 7.97
N GLU A 119 -4.57 -2.63 7.81
CA GLU A 119 -6.00 -2.72 8.10
C GLU A 119 -6.81 -2.15 6.93
N ILE A 120 -7.87 -2.84 6.54
CA ILE A 120 -8.83 -2.39 5.55
C ILE A 120 -10.22 -2.43 6.17
N ALA A 121 -10.95 -1.29 6.10
CA ALA A 121 -12.30 -1.16 6.68
C ALA A 121 -12.35 -1.58 8.16
N GLY A 122 -11.29 -1.31 8.92
CA GLY A 122 -11.18 -1.68 10.33
C GLY A 122 -10.79 -3.12 10.60
N CYS A 123 -10.56 -3.93 9.57
CA CYS A 123 -10.20 -5.34 9.70
C CYS A 123 -8.71 -5.54 9.41
N GLU A 124 -8.02 -6.26 10.29
CA GLU A 124 -6.60 -6.54 10.11
C GLU A 124 -6.37 -7.52 8.96
N MET A 125 -5.41 -7.17 8.11
CA MET A 125 -4.96 -8.03 7.02
C MET A 125 -3.82 -8.92 7.53
N GLN A 126 -3.95 -10.21 7.31
CA GLN A 126 -2.96 -11.20 7.74
C GLN A 126 -2.19 -11.73 6.53
N LYS A 127 -0.90 -11.84 6.70
CA LYS A 127 -0.02 -12.39 5.68
C LYS A 127 -0.21 -13.90 5.61
N ASN A 128 -0.54 -14.40 4.42
CA ASN A 128 -0.74 -15.81 4.17
C ASN A 128 0.52 -16.40 3.51
N GLY A 129 1.25 -17.18 4.26
CA GLY A 129 2.45 -17.88 3.79
C GLY A 129 3.78 -17.30 4.21
#